data_50df259255b84f6476c1eec1f0a66f3e
#
_entry.id   50df259255b84f6476c1eec1f0a66f3e
#
_cell.length_a   1.000
_cell.length_b   1.000
_cell.length_c   1.000
_cell.angle_alpha   90.00
_cell.angle_beta   90.00
_cell.angle_gamma   90.00
#
_symmetry.space_group_name_H-M   'P 1'
#
loop_
_entity.id
_entity.type
_entity.pdbx_description
1 polymer ?
#
loop_
_entity_poly.entity_id
_entity_poly.type
_entity_poly.pdbx_seq_one_letter_code
_entity_poly.pdbx_strand_id
1 'polypeptide(L)'
;MIEFIQQYLSSGEEWEKLCNSCYRIRYQEQGYQEIPAKYKGDGGIEGFTKSGIVYQCYCPEKAYTDDELYEHMRDKMTKDVSKFISKDYEPVLKGLGIRDVREWHFVVPEYKDKRILEHAEKKRKEVLEYKKGTVNSVIIYRKILQ
;
A
#
# COMPACT_ATOMS: atom_id res chain seq x y z
N MET A 1 15.67 3.36 14.97
CA MET A 1 14.95 4.05 13.91
C MET A 1 13.42 3.92 14.02
N ILE A 2 12.91 2.75 14.38
CA ILE A 2 11.49 2.53 14.61
C ILE A 2 10.99 3.31 15.81
N GLU A 3 11.77 3.34 16.90
CA GLU A 3 11.47 4.17 18.06
C GLU A 3 11.39 5.65 17.71
N PHE A 4 12.29 6.09 16.81
CA PHE A 4 12.28 7.45 16.28
C PHE A 4 10.99 7.72 15.50
N ILE A 5 10.58 6.79 14.64
CA ILE A 5 9.34 6.90 13.87
C ILE A 5 8.14 6.93 14.81
N GLN A 6 8.10 6.06 15.82
CA GLN A 6 7.01 6.02 16.79
C GLN A 6 6.94 7.27 17.66
N GLN A 7 8.08 7.90 17.98
CA GLN A 7 8.09 9.18 18.69
C GLN A 7 7.57 10.31 17.83
N TYR A 8 7.81 10.27 16.53
CA TYR A 8 7.37 11.31 15.60
C TYR A 8 5.95 11.10 15.08
N LEU A 9 5.53 9.84 14.96
CA LEU A 9 4.24 9.50 14.37
C LEU A 9 3.23 9.23 15.50
N SER A 10 2.49 10.27 15.86
CA SER A 10 1.42 10.15 16.84
C SER A 10 0.15 9.53 16.25
N SER A 11 0.07 9.37 14.92
CA SER A 11 -1.13 8.87 14.26
C SER A 11 -0.82 8.26 12.89
N GLY A 12 -1.78 7.47 12.40
CA GLY A 12 -1.71 6.95 11.03
C GLY A 12 -1.69 8.04 9.97
N GLU A 13 -2.30 9.20 10.25
CA GLU A 13 -2.27 10.35 9.35
C GLU A 13 -0.86 10.86 9.10
N GLU A 14 -0.03 10.90 10.13
CA GLU A 14 1.36 11.34 9.99
C GLU A 14 2.17 10.35 9.15
N TRP A 15 1.92 9.05 9.32
CA TRP A 15 2.53 8.02 8.50
C TRP A 15 2.12 8.17 7.03
N GLU A 16 0.84 8.41 6.77
CA GLU A 16 0.32 8.67 5.42
C GLU A 16 1.00 9.87 4.78
N LYS A 17 1.14 10.96 5.53
CA LYS A 17 1.82 12.18 5.04
C LYS A 17 3.28 11.91 4.71
N LEU A 18 3.97 11.15 5.55
CA LEU A 18 5.36 10.79 5.31
C LEU A 18 5.48 9.91 4.06
N CYS A 19 4.64 8.91 3.93
CA CYS A 19 4.60 8.05 2.75
C CYS A 19 4.36 8.87 1.48
N ASN A 20 3.38 9.75 1.50
CA ASN A 20 3.05 10.59 0.36
C ASN A 20 4.23 11.48 -0.03
N SER A 21 4.90 12.09 0.94
CA SER A 21 6.07 12.93 0.69
C SER A 21 7.22 12.13 0.04
N CYS A 22 7.47 10.92 0.55
CA CYS A 22 8.52 10.06 0.01
C CYS A 22 8.21 9.59 -1.41
N TYR A 23 6.97 9.20 -1.67
CA TYR A 23 6.55 8.79 -3.00
C TYR A 23 6.60 9.95 -3.98
N ARG A 24 6.21 11.13 -3.55
CA ARG A 24 6.28 12.34 -4.38
C ARG A 24 7.72 12.62 -4.82
N ILE A 25 8.67 12.55 -3.89
CA ILE A 25 10.08 12.80 -4.19
C ILE A 25 10.62 11.71 -5.12
N ARG A 26 10.36 10.45 -4.81
CA ARG A 26 10.94 9.32 -5.52
C ARG A 26 10.37 9.17 -6.94
N TYR A 27 9.08 9.42 -7.11
CA TYR A 27 8.37 9.14 -8.35
C TYR A 27 7.85 10.39 -9.07
N GLN A 28 8.41 11.55 -8.74
CA GLN A 28 8.02 12.82 -9.37
C GLN A 28 8.08 12.75 -10.91
N GLU A 29 9.17 12.21 -11.44
CA GLU A 29 9.36 12.09 -12.89
C GLU A 29 8.43 11.06 -13.54
N GLN A 30 7.83 10.18 -12.75
CA GLN A 30 6.90 9.18 -13.22
C GLN A 30 5.44 9.62 -13.08
N GLY A 31 5.21 10.91 -12.81
CA GLY A 31 3.88 11.48 -12.70
C GLY A 31 3.13 11.04 -11.45
N TYR A 32 3.79 11.06 -10.30
CA TYR A 32 3.13 10.70 -9.05
C TYR A 32 1.94 11.60 -8.74
N GLN A 33 0.85 11.00 -8.30
CA GLN A 33 -0.37 11.69 -7.92
C GLN A 33 -0.94 11.08 -6.64
N GLU A 34 -1.21 11.93 -5.66
CA GLU A 34 -1.91 11.53 -4.43
C GLU A 34 -3.41 11.38 -4.70
N ILE A 35 -4.05 10.42 -4.05
CA ILE A 35 -5.50 10.23 -4.10
C ILE A 35 -6.09 10.68 -2.78
N PRO A 36 -6.85 11.78 -2.75
CA PRO A 36 -7.54 12.21 -1.53
C PRO A 36 -8.60 11.20 -1.12
N ALA A 37 -8.65 10.90 0.18
CA ALA A 37 -9.60 9.91 0.74
C ALA A 37 -11.02 10.45 0.92
N LYS A 38 -11.27 11.72 0.65
CA LYS A 38 -12.52 12.40 0.99
C LYS A 38 -13.76 11.98 0.21
N TYR A 39 -13.61 11.29 -0.91
CA TYR A 39 -14.75 10.97 -1.77
C TYR A 39 -14.73 9.50 -2.15
N LYS A 40 -15.67 8.73 -1.65
CA LYS A 40 -15.86 7.30 -1.92
C LYS A 40 -14.69 6.39 -1.54
N GLY A 41 -13.81 6.84 -0.63
CA GLY A 41 -12.62 6.09 -0.26
C GLY A 41 -11.56 6.08 -1.35
N ASP A 42 -10.45 5.42 -1.05
CA ASP A 42 -9.28 5.36 -1.93
C ASP A 42 -9.17 4.03 -2.70
N GLY A 43 -10.10 3.11 -2.51
CA GLY A 43 -10.11 1.82 -3.19
C GLY A 43 -8.93 0.92 -2.89
N GLY A 44 -8.31 1.11 -1.72
CA GLY A 44 -7.13 0.35 -1.33
C GLY A 44 -5.84 0.90 -1.88
N ILE A 45 -5.82 2.17 -2.30
CA ILE A 45 -4.58 2.85 -2.73
C ILE A 45 -4.57 4.30 -2.25
N GLU A 46 -3.39 4.79 -1.84
CA GLU A 46 -3.19 6.16 -1.36
C GLU A 46 -2.70 7.09 -2.47
N GLY A 47 -2.02 6.55 -3.45
CA GLY A 47 -1.47 7.30 -4.56
C GLY A 47 -1.02 6.40 -5.68
N PHE A 48 -0.71 7.00 -6.82
CA PHE A 48 -0.31 6.24 -8.00
C PHE A 48 0.67 7.01 -8.86
N THR A 49 1.35 6.29 -9.73
CA THR A 49 2.19 6.88 -10.79
C THR A 49 1.59 6.54 -12.15
N LYS A 50 1.91 7.32 -13.16
CA LYS A 50 1.52 7.02 -14.53
C LYS A 50 2.23 5.77 -15.06
N SER A 51 3.36 5.40 -14.46
CA SER A 51 4.09 4.18 -14.82
C SER A 51 3.42 2.89 -14.30
N GLY A 52 2.41 3.00 -13.43
CA GLY A 52 1.67 1.83 -12.96
C GLY A 52 2.02 1.37 -11.56
N ILE A 53 2.58 2.24 -10.74
CA ILE A 53 2.85 1.94 -9.33
C ILE A 53 1.72 2.52 -8.49
N VAL A 54 1.13 1.71 -7.63
CA VAL A 54 0.15 2.18 -6.64
C VAL A 54 0.60 1.71 -5.27
N TYR A 55 0.19 2.43 -4.23
CA TYR A 55 0.55 2.03 -2.87
C TYR A 55 -0.58 2.26 -1.88
N GLN A 56 -0.54 1.49 -0.83
CA GLN A 56 -1.37 1.62 0.36
C GLN A 56 -0.45 1.59 1.56
N CYS A 57 -0.65 2.47 2.53
CA CYS A 57 0.15 2.48 3.74
C CYS A 57 -0.64 1.98 4.95
N TYR A 58 0.09 1.46 5.93
CA TYR A 58 -0.46 0.99 7.18
C TYR A 58 0.50 1.34 8.31
N CYS A 59 -0.03 1.87 9.39
CA CYS A 59 0.72 2.14 10.62
C CYS A 59 -0.04 1.49 11.78
N PRO A 60 0.65 0.69 12.63
CA PRO A 60 0.00 0.12 13.80
C PRO A 60 -0.49 1.23 14.74
N GLU A 61 -1.71 1.07 15.28
CA GLU A 61 -2.30 2.04 16.19
C GLU A 61 -1.64 2.04 17.58
N LYS A 62 -1.02 0.93 17.94
CA LYS A 62 -0.35 0.75 19.22
C LYS A 62 0.77 -0.29 19.11
N ALA A 63 1.53 -0.46 20.20
CA ALA A 63 2.55 -1.51 20.25
C ALA A 63 1.88 -2.88 20.36
N TYR A 64 1.99 -3.68 19.32
CA TYR A 64 1.51 -5.05 19.28
C TYR A 64 2.64 -6.03 19.54
N THR A 65 2.31 -7.24 20.01
CA THR A 65 3.25 -8.36 19.94
C THR A 65 3.52 -8.70 18.50
N ASP A 66 4.58 -9.46 18.23
CA ASP A 66 4.92 -9.84 16.84
C ASP A 66 3.78 -10.59 16.15
N ASP A 67 3.11 -11.49 16.86
CA ASP A 67 1.96 -12.22 16.32
C ASP A 67 0.77 -11.32 16.05
N GLU A 68 0.45 -10.43 16.99
CA GLU A 68 -0.65 -9.49 16.84
C GLU A 68 -0.38 -8.53 15.66
N LEU A 69 0.84 -8.04 15.54
CA LEU A 69 1.23 -7.15 14.44
C LEU A 69 1.04 -7.88 13.10
N TYR A 70 1.50 -9.11 13.01
CA TYR A 70 1.32 -9.92 11.81
C TYR A 70 -0.16 -10.07 11.45
N GLU A 71 -1.01 -10.40 12.42
CA GLU A 71 -2.44 -10.59 12.17
C GLU A 71 -3.11 -9.30 11.67
N HIS A 72 -2.81 -8.18 12.28
CA HIS A 72 -3.34 -6.88 11.85
C HIS A 72 -2.88 -6.51 10.45
N MET A 73 -1.61 -6.72 10.14
CA MET A 73 -1.06 -6.44 8.81
C MET A 73 -1.66 -7.35 7.76
N ARG A 74 -1.79 -8.64 8.07
CA ARG A 74 -2.41 -9.61 7.18
C ARG A 74 -3.84 -9.22 6.83
N ASP A 75 -4.63 -8.87 7.86
CA ASP A 75 -6.04 -8.50 7.68
C ASP A 75 -6.16 -7.21 6.87
N LYS A 76 -5.32 -6.23 7.16
CA LYS A 76 -5.30 -4.97 6.41
C LYS A 76 -4.93 -5.20 4.95
N MET A 77 -3.89 -5.95 4.69
CA MET A 77 -3.46 -6.27 3.32
C MET A 77 -4.56 -7.02 2.56
N THR A 78 -5.18 -8.00 3.19
CA THR A 78 -6.27 -8.77 2.59
C THR A 78 -7.44 -7.87 2.21
N LYS A 79 -7.82 -6.98 3.12
CA LYS A 79 -8.92 -6.04 2.90
C LYS A 79 -8.61 -5.08 1.76
N ASP A 80 -7.42 -4.50 1.76
CA ASP A 80 -7.03 -3.52 0.75
C ASP A 80 -6.85 -4.16 -0.63
N VAL A 81 -6.27 -5.34 -0.70
CA VAL A 81 -6.16 -6.09 -1.96
C VAL A 81 -7.55 -6.44 -2.50
N SER A 82 -8.46 -6.87 -1.62
CA SER A 82 -9.84 -7.19 -2.03
C SER A 82 -10.56 -5.99 -2.63
N LYS A 83 -10.35 -4.80 -2.08
CA LYS A 83 -10.89 -3.56 -2.66
C LYS A 83 -10.26 -3.28 -4.02
N PHE A 84 -8.94 -3.41 -4.10
CA PHE A 84 -8.18 -3.09 -5.30
C PHE A 84 -8.57 -3.97 -6.49
N ILE A 85 -8.83 -5.26 -6.27
CA ILE A 85 -9.20 -6.19 -7.33
C ILE A 85 -10.71 -6.30 -7.55
N SER A 86 -11.54 -5.53 -6.83
CA SER A 86 -12.98 -5.59 -7.02
C SER A 86 -13.38 -4.98 -8.36
N LYS A 87 -14.43 -5.54 -8.97
CA LYS A 87 -14.97 -5.01 -10.22
C LYS A 87 -15.51 -3.60 -10.06
N ASP A 88 -16.00 -3.27 -8.88
CA ASP A 88 -16.51 -1.93 -8.57
C ASP A 88 -15.42 -0.88 -8.64
N TYR A 89 -14.17 -1.28 -8.48
CA TYR A 89 -13.04 -0.36 -8.45
C TYR A 89 -12.42 -0.11 -9.84
N GLU A 90 -12.65 -0.99 -10.80
CA GLU A 90 -12.11 -0.79 -12.16
C GLU A 90 -12.49 0.56 -12.79
N PRO A 91 -13.76 1.01 -12.70
CA PRO A 91 -14.13 2.33 -13.22
C PRO A 91 -13.39 3.47 -12.53
N VAL A 92 -13.10 3.33 -11.23
CA VAL A 92 -12.36 4.35 -10.46
C VAL A 92 -10.94 4.45 -10.99
N LEU A 93 -10.25 3.33 -11.20
CA LEU A 93 -8.90 3.32 -11.76
C LEU A 93 -8.87 3.95 -13.15
N LYS A 94 -9.81 3.59 -14.01
CA LYS A 94 -9.92 4.15 -15.35
C LYS A 94 -10.18 5.64 -15.32
N GLY A 95 -11.05 6.09 -14.42
CA GLY A 95 -11.36 7.50 -14.25
C GLY A 95 -10.16 8.33 -13.78
N LEU A 96 -9.23 7.71 -13.06
CA LEU A 96 -8.00 8.34 -12.62
C LEU A 96 -6.89 8.28 -13.68
N GLY A 97 -7.14 7.62 -14.81
CA GLY A 97 -6.15 7.46 -15.88
C GLY A 97 -5.16 6.35 -15.66
N ILE A 98 -5.44 5.45 -14.72
CA ILE A 98 -4.59 4.30 -14.44
C ILE A 98 -5.04 3.15 -15.34
N ARG A 99 -4.24 2.82 -16.33
CA ARG A 99 -4.58 1.75 -17.28
C ARG A 99 -4.06 0.39 -16.84
N ASP A 100 -2.77 0.35 -16.51
CA ASP A 100 -2.07 -0.88 -16.14
C ASP A 100 -1.34 -0.67 -14.83
N VAL A 101 -1.75 -1.40 -13.79
CA VAL A 101 -1.03 -1.40 -12.53
C VAL A 101 0.01 -2.51 -12.61
N ARG A 102 1.27 -2.15 -12.45
CA ARG A 102 2.37 -3.10 -12.45
C ARG A 102 2.82 -3.51 -11.07
N GLU A 103 2.72 -2.60 -10.10
CA GLU A 103 3.14 -2.85 -8.73
C GLU A 103 2.13 -2.28 -7.75
N TRP A 104 1.77 -3.08 -6.77
CA TRP A 104 0.97 -2.65 -5.62
C TRP A 104 1.84 -2.75 -4.39
N HIS A 105 2.08 -1.64 -3.70
CA HIS A 105 2.96 -1.57 -2.55
C HIS A 105 2.16 -1.49 -1.25
N PHE A 106 2.50 -2.35 -0.29
CA PHE A 106 1.99 -2.26 1.07
C PHE A 106 3.12 -1.69 1.93
N VAL A 107 2.95 -0.45 2.38
CA VAL A 107 4.03 0.33 2.98
C VAL A 107 3.82 0.43 4.48
N VAL A 108 4.77 -0.11 5.24
CA VAL A 108 4.68 -0.19 6.70
C VAL A 108 5.96 0.32 7.33
N PRO A 109 5.89 0.89 8.58
CA PRO A 109 7.10 1.32 9.27
C PRO A 109 7.99 0.13 9.67
N GLU A 110 7.38 -1.02 9.98
CA GLU A 110 8.12 -2.23 10.32
C GLU A 110 7.27 -3.48 10.13
N TYR A 111 7.95 -4.61 9.97
CA TYR A 111 7.35 -5.93 10.14
C TYR A 111 8.39 -6.83 10.82
N LYS A 112 7.92 -7.79 11.62
CA LYS A 112 8.79 -8.65 12.42
C LYS A 112 8.61 -10.14 12.15
N ASP A 113 7.59 -10.51 11.37
CA ASP A 113 7.25 -11.89 11.11
C ASP A 113 7.30 -12.15 9.61
N LYS A 114 8.12 -13.14 9.21
CA LYS A 114 8.27 -13.51 7.81
C LYS A 114 6.97 -13.98 7.15
N ARG A 115 5.99 -14.41 7.95
CA ARG A 115 4.69 -14.85 7.41
C ARG A 115 4.00 -13.75 6.60
N ILE A 116 4.29 -12.48 6.91
CA ILE A 116 3.71 -11.39 6.12
C ILE A 116 4.26 -11.38 4.68
N LEU A 117 5.50 -11.78 4.49
CA LEU A 117 6.11 -11.90 3.17
C LEU A 117 5.48 -13.06 2.39
N GLU A 118 5.24 -14.18 3.07
CA GLU A 118 4.55 -15.33 2.49
C GLU A 118 3.11 -14.96 2.10
N HIS A 119 2.44 -14.19 2.96
CA HIS A 119 1.08 -13.70 2.70
C HIS A 119 1.06 -12.74 1.50
N ALA A 120 2.04 -11.85 1.40
CA ALA A 120 2.16 -10.95 0.26
C ALA A 120 2.34 -11.72 -1.05
N GLU A 121 3.14 -12.78 -1.03
CA GLU A 121 3.34 -13.62 -2.21
C GLU A 121 2.04 -14.35 -2.61
N LYS A 122 1.30 -14.83 -1.62
CA LYS A 122 -0.02 -15.42 -1.85
C LYS A 122 -0.97 -14.42 -2.50
N LYS A 123 -0.99 -13.19 -1.99
CA LYS A 123 -1.83 -12.12 -2.55
C LYS A 123 -1.38 -11.71 -3.94
N ARG A 124 -0.08 -11.69 -4.19
CA ARG A 124 0.45 -11.42 -5.53
C ARG A 124 -0.11 -12.42 -6.55
N LYS A 125 -0.10 -13.69 -6.21
CA LYS A 125 -0.63 -14.75 -7.08
C LYS A 125 -2.13 -14.57 -7.32
N GLU A 126 -2.90 -14.25 -6.28
CA GLU A 126 -4.33 -13.99 -6.40
C GLU A 126 -4.62 -12.80 -7.33
N VAL A 127 -3.86 -11.72 -7.18
CA VAL A 127 -4.03 -10.53 -8.02
C VAL A 127 -3.67 -10.82 -9.46
N LEU A 128 -2.59 -11.55 -9.71
CA LEU A 128 -2.18 -11.94 -11.07
C LEU A 128 -3.24 -12.81 -11.74
N GLU A 129 -3.80 -13.75 -11.00
CA GLU A 129 -4.86 -14.63 -11.50
C GLU A 129 -6.10 -13.81 -11.88
N TYR A 130 -6.50 -12.88 -11.01
CA TYR A 130 -7.67 -12.05 -11.24
C TYR A 130 -7.46 -11.07 -12.40
N LYS A 131 -6.33 -10.38 -12.44
CA LYS A 131 -6.04 -9.32 -13.42
C LYS A 131 -5.27 -9.77 -14.65
N LYS A 132 -4.91 -11.05 -14.74
CA LYS A 132 -4.28 -11.69 -15.91
C LYS A 132 -3.20 -10.84 -16.60
N GLY A 133 -2.10 -10.59 -15.86
CA GLY A 133 -0.93 -9.90 -16.41
C GLY A 133 -0.97 -8.39 -16.36
N THR A 134 -2.01 -7.77 -15.79
CA THR A 134 -2.05 -6.32 -15.61
C THR A 134 -1.32 -5.85 -14.36
N VAL A 135 -1.09 -6.74 -13.38
CA VAL A 135 -0.33 -6.43 -12.17
C VAL A 135 0.83 -7.41 -12.06
N ASN A 136 2.04 -6.91 -12.08
CA ASN A 136 3.23 -7.76 -12.05
C ASN A 136 3.69 -8.14 -10.65
N SER A 137 3.39 -7.32 -9.64
CA SER A 137 3.84 -7.63 -8.28
C SER A 137 3.02 -6.95 -7.20
N VAL A 138 2.96 -7.62 -6.05
CA VAL A 138 2.53 -7.06 -4.78
C VAL A 138 3.78 -7.04 -3.91
N ILE A 139 4.24 -5.85 -3.53
CA ILE A 139 5.50 -5.68 -2.85
C ILE A 139 5.27 -5.05 -1.48
N ILE A 140 5.96 -5.57 -0.47
CA ILE A 140 5.98 -4.95 0.84
C ILE A 140 7.21 -4.08 0.96
N TYR A 141 6.98 -2.80 1.25
CA TYR A 141 8.05 -1.87 1.55
C TYR A 141 8.09 -1.58 3.05
N ARG A 142 9.23 -1.84 3.64
CA ARG A 142 9.51 -1.56 5.04
C ARG A 142 10.09 -0.17 5.23
N LYS A 143 10.92 0.27 4.28
CA LYS A 143 11.59 1.57 4.35
C LYS A 143 11.26 2.40 3.14
N ILE A 144 10.69 3.56 3.39
CA ILE A 144 10.48 4.57 2.37
C ILE A 144 11.66 5.52 2.31
N LEU A 145 12.30 5.72 3.44
CA LEU A 145 13.46 6.62 3.58
C LEU A 145 14.75 5.84 3.34
N GLN A 146 15.33 6.00 2.21
CA GLN A 146 16.69 5.57 1.90
C GLN A 146 17.40 6.70 1.20
#